data_64aea49c35bb79b57bda07c4d9188fa9
#
_entry.id   64aea49c35bb79b57bda07c4d9188fa9
#
_cell.length_a   1.000
_cell.length_b   1.000
_cell.length_c   1.000
_cell.angle_alpha   90.00
_cell.angle_beta   90.00
_cell.angle_gamma   90.00
#
_symmetry.space_group_name_H-M   'P 1'
#
loop_
_entity.id
_entity.type
_entity.pdbx_description
1 polymer ?
#
loop_
_entity_poly.entity_id
_entity_poly.type
_entity_poly.pdbx_seq_one_letter_code
_entity_poly.pdbx_strand_id
1 'polypeptide(L)'
;MDMNTKLEICRLKFCGESVISISEITGFTKQCIYTFIRKFPRSGRSVPVTRPKDITEEQVKAYCRDYISGYSPQEIAERYGVTEETILQLFYYISGRRVVSSRPKYYNALAKWMRSHGYSQRTFAAELGIPISRLKDVFAGYRHMDAELGQRISDMTGIPLKELYADVLP
;
A
#
# COMPACT_ATOMS: atom_id res chain seq x y z
N MET A 1 7.40 24.36 -0.73
CA MET A 1 6.93 23.85 -2.04
C MET A 1 5.79 24.74 -2.49
N ASP A 2 5.99 25.44 -3.61
CA ASP A 2 4.99 26.31 -4.24
C ASP A 2 3.86 25.50 -4.91
N MET A 3 2.79 26.18 -5.36
CA MET A 3 1.62 25.53 -5.96
C MET A 3 1.98 24.81 -7.26
N ASN A 4 2.79 25.44 -8.12
CA ASN A 4 3.14 24.86 -9.42
C ASN A 4 3.89 23.54 -9.25
N THR A 5 4.86 23.48 -8.35
CA THR A 5 5.59 22.25 -8.03
C THR A 5 4.67 21.14 -7.48
N LYS A 6 3.71 21.50 -6.61
CA LYS A 6 2.72 20.53 -6.10
C LYS A 6 1.87 19.95 -7.21
N LEU A 7 1.42 20.78 -8.15
CA LEU A 7 0.62 20.33 -9.30
C LEU A 7 1.45 19.45 -10.25
N GLU A 8 2.72 19.78 -10.43
CA GLU A 8 3.62 18.98 -11.25
C GLU A 8 3.87 17.59 -10.63
N ILE A 9 4.05 17.51 -9.31
CA ILE A 9 4.14 16.23 -8.61
C ILE A 9 2.86 15.40 -8.81
N CYS A 10 1.68 16.00 -8.72
CA CYS A 10 0.41 15.31 -8.96
C CYS A 10 0.33 14.76 -10.39
N ARG A 11 0.71 15.58 -11.39
CA ARG A 11 0.76 15.19 -12.79
C ARG A 11 1.71 14.02 -13.03
N LEU A 12 2.94 14.13 -12.56
CA LEU A 12 3.96 13.08 -12.71
C LEU A 12 3.51 11.78 -12.03
N LYS A 13 2.92 11.86 -10.83
CA LYS A 13 2.32 10.68 -10.16
C LYS A 13 1.20 10.07 -10.99
N PHE A 14 0.34 10.89 -11.58
CA PHE A 14 -0.73 10.42 -12.45
C PHE A 14 -0.17 9.76 -13.72
N CYS A 15 0.93 10.25 -14.27
CA CYS A 15 1.64 9.63 -15.40
C CYS A 15 2.35 8.30 -15.05
N GLY A 16 2.38 7.93 -13.76
CA GLY A 16 2.99 6.68 -13.30
C GLY A 16 4.45 6.80 -12.87
N GLU A 17 4.97 8.03 -12.81
CA GLU A 17 6.36 8.27 -12.41
C GLU A 17 6.64 7.80 -10.98
N SER A 18 7.82 7.23 -10.79
CA SER A 18 8.30 6.84 -9.48
C SER A 18 8.65 8.06 -8.62
N VAL A 19 8.58 7.94 -7.29
CA VAL A 19 8.99 9.04 -6.40
C VAL A 19 10.47 9.37 -6.56
N ILE A 20 11.29 8.42 -7.03
CA ILE A 20 12.71 8.65 -7.33
C ILE A 20 12.82 9.59 -8.54
N SER A 21 12.17 9.24 -9.66
CA SER A 21 12.13 10.06 -10.86
C SER A 21 11.57 11.47 -10.58
N ILE A 22 10.47 11.55 -9.82
CA ILE A 22 9.88 12.83 -9.43
C ILE A 22 10.84 13.69 -8.59
N SER A 23 11.60 13.06 -7.69
CA SER A 23 12.63 13.73 -6.87
C SER A 23 13.73 14.34 -7.74
N GLU A 24 14.15 13.61 -8.76
CA GLU A 24 15.17 14.05 -9.73
C GLU A 24 14.67 15.21 -10.60
N ILE A 25 13.43 15.09 -11.11
CA ILE A 25 12.81 16.12 -11.97
C ILE A 25 12.54 17.42 -11.19
N THR A 26 12.02 17.31 -9.98
CA THR A 26 11.54 18.47 -9.20
C THR A 26 12.58 19.05 -8.25
N GLY A 27 13.68 18.36 -8.00
CA GLY A 27 14.72 18.74 -7.04
C GLY A 27 14.31 18.58 -5.56
N PHE A 28 13.09 18.11 -5.27
CA PHE A 28 12.64 17.90 -3.90
C PHE A 28 12.99 16.51 -3.38
N THR A 29 13.31 16.42 -2.10
CA THR A 29 13.63 15.13 -1.48
C THR A 29 12.42 14.19 -1.51
N LYS A 30 12.68 12.88 -1.61
CA LYS A 30 11.65 11.83 -1.56
C LYS A 30 10.73 11.99 -0.35
N GLN A 31 11.30 12.37 0.80
CA GLN A 31 10.54 12.58 2.03
C GLN A 31 9.53 13.74 1.90
N CYS A 32 9.93 14.86 1.28
CA CYS A 32 9.03 15.98 1.02
C CYS A 32 7.87 15.56 0.10
N ILE A 33 8.18 14.80 -0.96
CA ILE A 33 7.18 14.30 -1.90
C ILE A 33 6.20 13.35 -1.19
N TYR A 34 6.69 12.37 -0.42
CA TYR A 34 5.83 11.48 0.36
C TYR A 34 4.95 12.23 1.37
N THR A 35 5.50 13.22 2.07
CA THR A 35 4.74 14.03 3.03
C THR A 35 3.62 14.81 2.34
N PHE A 36 3.87 15.32 1.14
CA PHE A 36 2.86 16.00 0.35
C PHE A 36 1.77 15.04 -0.14
N ILE A 37 2.14 13.94 -0.82
CA ILE A 37 1.16 13.00 -1.40
C ILE A 37 0.28 12.35 -0.31
N ARG A 38 0.80 12.18 0.91
CA ARG A 38 0.04 11.65 2.05
C ARG A 38 -1.11 12.53 2.51
N LYS A 39 -1.17 13.79 2.09
CA LYS A 39 -2.29 14.71 2.39
C LYS A 39 -3.55 14.39 1.58
N PHE A 40 -3.42 13.69 0.46
CA PHE A 40 -4.57 13.26 -0.32
C PHE A 40 -5.36 12.17 0.39
N PRO A 41 -6.69 12.09 0.15
CA PRO A 41 -7.54 11.06 0.72
C PRO A 41 -7.00 9.67 0.44
N ARG A 42 -7.26 8.75 1.36
CA ARG A 42 -6.86 7.36 1.25
C ARG A 42 -8.08 6.48 1.30
N SER A 43 -8.19 5.54 0.37
CA SER A 43 -9.21 4.51 0.46
C SER A 43 -9.02 3.67 1.72
N GLY A 44 -10.09 3.51 2.50
CA GLY A 44 -10.15 2.52 3.59
C GLY A 44 -10.27 1.08 3.10
N ARG A 45 -10.58 0.88 1.82
CA ARG A 45 -10.78 -0.43 1.19
C ARG A 45 -9.54 -0.81 0.38
N SER A 46 -9.23 -2.11 0.32
CA SER A 46 -8.23 -2.70 -0.58
C SER A 46 -8.77 -2.77 -2.02
N VAL A 47 -9.15 -1.63 -2.58
CA VAL A 47 -9.57 -1.57 -3.99
C VAL A 47 -8.30 -1.39 -4.83
N PRO A 48 -8.14 -2.15 -5.93
CA PRO A 48 -7.07 -1.91 -6.89
C PRO A 48 -7.20 -0.47 -7.40
N VAL A 49 -6.21 0.37 -7.09
CA VAL A 49 -6.20 1.75 -7.58
C VAL A 49 -5.64 1.71 -8.99
N THR A 50 -6.51 1.55 -9.96
CA THR A 50 -6.16 1.71 -11.38
C THR A 50 -6.13 3.19 -11.73
N ARG A 51 -5.25 3.56 -12.65
CA ARG A 51 -5.23 4.92 -13.22
C ARG A 51 -6.61 5.19 -13.85
N PRO A 52 -7.30 6.27 -13.47
CA PRO A 52 -8.52 6.69 -14.16
C PRO A 52 -8.22 6.95 -15.63
N LYS A 53 -9.00 6.35 -16.54
CA LYS A 53 -8.73 6.41 -17.98
C LYS A 53 -9.25 7.70 -18.63
N ASP A 54 -10.29 8.28 -18.03
CA ASP A 54 -11.05 9.38 -18.63
C ASP A 54 -10.66 10.76 -18.04
N ILE A 55 -9.48 10.86 -17.44
CA ILE A 55 -8.99 12.12 -16.84
C ILE A 55 -7.73 12.55 -17.59
N THR A 56 -7.73 13.79 -18.09
CA THR A 56 -6.58 14.42 -18.73
C THR A 56 -5.60 15.00 -17.70
N GLU A 57 -4.36 15.27 -18.11
CA GLU A 57 -3.34 15.88 -17.23
C GLU A 57 -3.75 17.27 -16.75
N GLU A 58 -4.44 18.04 -17.59
CA GLU A 58 -4.99 19.36 -17.24
C GLU A 58 -6.08 19.24 -16.17
N GLN A 59 -6.98 18.27 -16.30
CA GLN A 59 -7.99 17.99 -15.29
C GLN A 59 -7.36 17.54 -13.98
N VAL A 60 -6.31 16.72 -14.00
CA VAL A 60 -5.56 16.36 -12.80
C VAL A 60 -5.03 17.59 -12.09
N LYS A 61 -4.41 18.51 -12.84
CA LYS A 61 -3.89 19.77 -12.26
C LYS A 61 -5.01 20.62 -11.68
N ALA A 62 -6.16 20.72 -12.37
CA ALA A 62 -7.31 21.49 -11.91
C ALA A 62 -7.89 20.91 -10.60
N TYR A 63 -8.18 19.61 -10.56
CA TYR A 63 -8.74 18.95 -9.38
C TYR A 63 -7.78 18.98 -8.18
N CYS A 64 -6.48 18.75 -8.44
CA CYS A 64 -5.48 18.83 -7.38
C CYS A 64 -5.29 20.26 -6.87
N ARG A 65 -5.39 21.30 -7.73
CA ARG A 65 -5.34 22.70 -7.32
C ARG A 65 -6.46 23.01 -6.35
N ASP A 66 -7.69 22.66 -6.70
CA ASP A 66 -8.85 22.94 -5.87
C ASP A 66 -8.77 22.20 -4.53
N TYR A 67 -8.35 20.94 -4.54
CA TYR A 67 -8.15 20.17 -3.31
C TYR A 67 -7.07 20.78 -2.40
N ILE A 68 -5.93 21.19 -2.96
CA ILE A 68 -4.86 21.84 -2.20
C ILE A 68 -5.31 23.21 -1.65
N SER A 69 -6.26 23.86 -2.34
CA SER A 69 -6.88 25.13 -1.91
C SER A 69 -7.96 24.97 -0.85
N GLY A 70 -8.31 23.71 -0.48
CA GLY A 70 -9.20 23.40 0.63
C GLY A 70 -10.60 22.92 0.25
N TYR A 71 -10.91 22.78 -1.04
CA TYR A 71 -12.20 22.21 -1.48
C TYR A 71 -12.26 20.71 -1.19
N SER A 72 -13.42 20.23 -0.78
CA SER A 72 -13.69 18.81 -0.58
C SER A 72 -13.81 18.07 -1.93
N PRO A 73 -13.61 16.73 -1.96
CA PRO A 73 -13.83 15.96 -3.17
C PRO A 73 -15.24 16.12 -3.77
N GLN A 74 -16.25 16.26 -2.92
CA GLN A 74 -17.63 16.49 -3.35
C GLN A 74 -17.80 17.85 -4.05
N GLU A 75 -17.28 18.93 -3.46
CA GLU A 75 -17.35 20.27 -4.07
C GLU A 75 -16.60 20.34 -5.40
N ILE A 76 -15.47 19.62 -5.50
CA ILE A 76 -14.73 19.51 -6.76
C ILE A 76 -15.56 18.74 -7.79
N ALA A 77 -16.16 17.64 -7.40
CA ALA A 77 -17.02 16.85 -8.28
C ALA A 77 -18.20 17.67 -8.84
N GLU A 78 -18.89 18.41 -7.99
CA GLU A 78 -19.99 19.32 -8.38
C GLU A 78 -19.50 20.41 -9.32
N ARG A 79 -18.35 21.05 -9.05
CA ARG A 79 -17.78 22.12 -9.88
C ARG A 79 -17.44 21.68 -11.30
N TYR A 80 -16.96 20.46 -11.45
CA TYR A 80 -16.49 19.94 -12.76
C TYR A 80 -17.49 18.99 -13.43
N GLY A 81 -18.66 18.75 -12.84
CA GLY A 81 -19.70 17.86 -13.40
C GLY A 81 -19.28 16.39 -13.47
N VAL A 82 -18.45 15.95 -12.54
CA VAL A 82 -17.99 14.55 -12.42
C VAL A 82 -18.50 13.93 -11.11
N THR A 83 -18.37 12.62 -10.97
CA THR A 83 -18.76 11.96 -9.72
C THR A 83 -17.67 12.12 -8.65
N GLU A 84 -18.06 12.20 -7.37
CA GLU A 84 -17.13 12.20 -6.26
C GLU A 84 -16.20 10.99 -6.28
N GLU A 85 -16.71 9.83 -6.69
CA GLU A 85 -15.93 8.62 -6.82
C GLU A 85 -14.77 8.78 -7.82
N THR A 86 -14.98 9.48 -8.93
CA THR A 86 -13.94 9.80 -9.92
C THR A 86 -12.81 10.63 -9.29
N ILE A 87 -13.17 11.65 -8.51
CA ILE A 87 -12.20 12.50 -7.80
C ILE A 87 -11.45 11.70 -6.74
N LEU A 88 -12.15 10.89 -5.96
CA LEU A 88 -11.54 10.02 -4.94
C LEU A 88 -10.62 8.97 -5.56
N GLN A 89 -10.99 8.34 -6.67
CA GLN A 89 -10.11 7.39 -7.38
C GLN A 89 -8.82 8.05 -7.86
N LEU A 90 -8.90 9.27 -8.40
CA LEU A 90 -7.73 10.06 -8.78
C LEU A 90 -6.83 10.30 -7.57
N PHE A 91 -7.37 10.79 -6.45
CA PHE A 91 -6.60 11.08 -5.26
C PHE A 91 -5.98 9.83 -4.64
N TYR A 92 -6.69 8.69 -4.65
CA TYR A 92 -6.15 7.40 -4.24
C TYR A 92 -4.99 6.96 -5.13
N TYR A 93 -5.10 7.19 -6.44
CA TYR A 93 -4.03 6.88 -7.38
C TYR A 93 -2.79 7.74 -7.13
N ILE A 94 -2.96 9.06 -6.97
CA ILE A 94 -1.87 10.01 -6.67
C ILE A 94 -1.24 9.71 -5.30
N SER A 95 -2.04 9.45 -4.27
CA SER A 95 -1.55 9.17 -2.92
C SER A 95 -0.67 7.92 -2.87
N GLY A 96 -0.62 7.16 -3.96
CA GLY A 96 0.28 6.03 -4.10
C GLY A 96 0.09 5.01 -2.99
N ARG A 97 -1.12 4.85 -2.48
CA ARG A 97 -1.38 3.61 -1.79
C ARG A 97 -1.06 2.55 -2.81
N ARG A 98 0.11 1.96 -2.66
CA ARG A 98 0.24 0.59 -3.09
C ARG A 98 -1.11 -0.02 -2.76
N VAL A 99 -1.82 -0.44 -3.79
CA VAL A 99 -2.58 -1.65 -3.61
C VAL A 99 -1.64 -2.44 -2.74
N VAL A 100 -1.99 -2.63 -1.48
CA VAL A 100 -1.59 -3.86 -0.88
C VAL A 100 -2.19 -4.80 -1.90
N SER A 101 -1.38 -5.15 -2.92
CA SER A 101 -1.67 -6.32 -3.71
C SER A 101 -2.17 -7.22 -2.62
N SER A 102 -3.29 -7.82 -2.80
CA SER A 102 -3.63 -8.97 -2.00
C SER A 102 -2.47 -9.93 -2.27
N ARG A 103 -1.31 -9.60 -1.64
CA ARG A 103 -0.24 -10.55 -1.52
C ARG A 103 -0.97 -11.69 -0.87
N PRO A 104 -1.03 -12.83 -1.54
CA PRO A 104 -1.66 -13.97 -0.94
C PRO A 104 -1.15 -13.93 0.49
N LYS A 105 -2.07 -13.93 1.45
CA LYS A 105 -1.67 -13.87 2.86
C LYS A 105 -1.05 -15.23 3.11
N TYR A 106 0.24 -15.31 2.85
CA TYR A 106 0.99 -16.53 3.08
C TYR A 106 0.85 -16.89 4.55
N TYR A 107 0.60 -18.17 4.80
CA TYR A 107 0.53 -18.72 6.16
C TYR A 107 -0.62 -18.17 7.02
N ASN A 108 -1.82 -18.07 6.43
CA ASN A 108 -3.02 -17.57 7.14
C ASN A 108 -3.34 -18.37 8.39
N ALA A 109 -3.19 -19.69 8.36
CA ALA A 109 -3.41 -20.57 9.50
C ALA A 109 -2.51 -20.16 10.68
N LEU A 110 -1.22 -19.96 10.42
CA LEU A 110 -0.25 -19.50 11.42
C LEU A 110 -0.61 -18.09 11.95
N ALA A 111 -0.95 -17.16 11.07
CA ALA A 111 -1.33 -15.81 11.48
C ALA A 111 -2.60 -15.78 12.33
N LYS A 112 -3.55 -16.69 12.08
CA LYS A 112 -4.77 -16.85 12.87
C LYS A 112 -4.45 -17.45 14.22
N TRP A 113 -3.64 -18.51 14.26
CA TRP A 113 -3.19 -19.17 15.48
C TRP A 113 -2.45 -18.21 16.41
N MET A 114 -1.49 -17.46 15.88
CA MET A 114 -0.74 -16.46 16.64
C MET A 114 -1.66 -15.42 17.31
N ARG A 115 -2.66 -14.93 16.58
CA ARG A 115 -3.64 -13.96 17.12
C ARG A 115 -4.50 -14.56 18.23
N SER A 116 -4.96 -15.79 18.07
CA SER A 116 -5.80 -16.46 19.08
C SER A 116 -5.04 -16.80 20.36
N HIS A 117 -3.70 -16.95 20.28
CA HIS A 117 -2.84 -17.24 21.43
C HIS A 117 -2.07 -16.01 21.93
N GLY A 118 -2.39 -14.81 21.44
CA GLY A 118 -1.78 -13.56 21.92
C GLY A 118 -0.32 -13.35 21.50
N TYR A 119 0.16 -14.10 20.51
CA TYR A 119 1.53 -13.96 20.01
C TYR A 119 1.69 -12.76 19.07
N SER A 120 2.70 -11.94 19.37
CA SER A 120 3.25 -11.02 18.38
C SER A 120 4.29 -11.74 17.50
N GLN A 121 4.57 -11.21 16.30
CA GLN A 121 5.66 -11.77 15.48
C GLN A 121 7.02 -11.76 16.21
N ARG A 122 7.23 -10.79 17.12
CA ARG A 122 8.45 -10.66 17.89
C ARG A 122 8.60 -11.79 18.92
N THR A 123 7.54 -12.02 19.69
CA THR A 123 7.54 -13.07 20.72
C THR A 123 7.62 -14.46 20.09
N PHE A 124 6.87 -14.68 19.01
CA PHE A 124 6.88 -15.94 18.29
C PHE A 124 8.24 -16.25 17.65
N ALA A 125 8.89 -15.25 17.02
CA ALA A 125 10.25 -15.44 16.47
C ALA A 125 11.28 -15.76 17.56
N ALA A 126 11.15 -15.12 18.74
CA ALA A 126 12.03 -15.39 19.87
C ALA A 126 11.92 -16.82 20.38
N GLU A 127 10.68 -17.37 20.50
CA GLU A 127 10.46 -18.76 20.88
C GLU A 127 10.97 -19.76 19.84
N LEU A 128 10.83 -19.42 18.56
CA LEU A 128 11.42 -20.21 17.49
C LEU A 128 12.95 -20.10 17.41
N GLY A 129 13.56 -19.17 18.16
CA GLY A 129 15.00 -18.92 18.09
C GLY A 129 15.48 -18.41 16.72
N ILE A 130 14.62 -17.65 16.01
CA ILE A 130 14.95 -17.09 14.70
C ILE A 130 14.91 -15.54 14.75
N PRO A 131 15.66 -14.84 13.88
CA PRO A 131 15.55 -13.41 13.75
C PRO A 131 14.14 -13.00 13.32
N ILE A 132 13.59 -11.95 13.91
CA ILE A 132 12.27 -11.41 13.54
C ILE A 132 12.17 -11.02 12.06
N SER A 133 13.29 -10.58 11.46
CA SER A 133 13.37 -10.28 10.02
C SER A 133 13.03 -11.51 9.17
N ARG A 134 13.57 -12.69 9.53
CA ARG A 134 13.29 -13.94 8.82
C ARG A 134 11.79 -14.28 8.86
N LEU A 135 11.15 -14.16 10.02
CA LEU A 135 9.70 -14.40 10.14
C LEU A 135 8.88 -13.38 9.34
N LYS A 136 9.27 -12.10 9.37
CA LYS A 136 8.63 -11.04 8.57
C LYS A 136 8.74 -11.29 7.07
N ASP A 137 9.90 -11.73 6.60
CA ASP A 137 10.14 -12.03 5.19
C ASP A 137 9.28 -13.22 4.72
N VAL A 138 9.10 -14.22 5.57
CA VAL A 138 8.21 -15.37 5.32
C VAL A 138 6.75 -14.89 5.20
N PHE A 139 6.23 -14.13 6.18
CA PHE A 139 4.87 -13.58 6.12
C PHE A 139 4.64 -12.60 4.97
N ALA A 140 5.70 -11.90 4.54
CA ALA A 140 5.63 -10.99 3.41
C ALA A 140 5.77 -11.70 2.05
N GLY A 141 6.06 -13.02 2.03
CA GLY A 141 6.29 -13.79 0.82
C GLY A 141 7.61 -13.45 0.10
N TYR A 142 8.54 -12.77 0.78
CA TYR A 142 9.88 -12.53 0.24
C TYR A 142 10.78 -13.74 0.34
N ARG A 143 10.48 -14.64 1.27
CA ARG A 143 11.21 -15.87 1.49
C ARG A 143 10.22 -17.02 1.76
N HIS A 144 10.46 -18.17 1.15
CA HIS A 144 9.70 -19.37 1.47
C HIS A 144 10.09 -19.89 2.86
N MET A 145 9.12 -20.47 3.55
CA MET A 145 9.36 -21.24 4.76
C MET A 145 10.01 -22.56 4.34
N ASP A 146 11.24 -22.78 4.79
CA ASP A 146 11.91 -24.08 4.56
C ASP A 146 11.26 -25.18 5.40
N ALA A 147 11.54 -26.43 5.03
CA ALA A 147 10.93 -27.61 5.67
C ALA A 147 11.25 -27.71 7.16
N GLU A 148 12.46 -27.34 7.57
CA GLU A 148 12.89 -27.36 8.97
C GLU A 148 12.09 -26.36 9.81
N LEU A 149 11.98 -25.12 9.35
CA LEU A 149 11.20 -24.09 10.03
C LEU A 149 9.71 -24.46 10.05
N GLY A 150 9.18 -25.01 8.94
CA GLY A 150 7.80 -25.49 8.86
C GLY A 150 7.52 -26.57 9.89
N GLN A 151 8.41 -27.54 10.03
CA GLN A 151 8.26 -28.62 11.01
C GLN A 151 8.28 -28.07 12.44
N ARG A 152 9.23 -27.20 12.78
CA ARG A 152 9.31 -26.57 14.12
C ARG A 152 8.05 -25.76 14.46
N ILE A 153 7.50 -25.04 13.48
CA ILE A 153 6.23 -24.31 13.66
C ILE A 153 5.07 -25.29 13.84
N SER A 154 5.01 -26.35 13.05
CA SER A 154 3.99 -27.39 13.17
C SER A 154 4.03 -28.06 14.55
N ASP A 155 5.21 -28.41 15.03
CA ASP A 155 5.40 -29.03 16.36
C ASP A 155 4.99 -28.09 17.50
N MET A 156 5.29 -26.79 17.39
CA MET A 156 4.94 -25.78 18.40
C MET A 156 3.45 -25.43 18.40
N THR A 157 2.84 -25.33 17.23
CA THR A 157 1.47 -24.81 17.07
C THR A 157 0.40 -25.89 16.95
N GLY A 158 0.80 -27.12 16.65
CA GLY A 158 -0.11 -28.21 16.31
C GLY A 158 -0.77 -28.07 14.93
N ILE A 159 -0.40 -27.05 14.13
CA ILE A 159 -0.94 -26.86 12.77
C ILE A 159 -0.26 -27.87 11.84
N PRO A 160 -1.03 -28.73 11.15
CA PRO A 160 -0.45 -29.69 10.18
C PRO A 160 0.29 -28.96 9.07
N LEU A 161 1.42 -29.50 8.61
CA LEU A 161 2.22 -28.92 7.52
C LEU A 161 1.38 -28.62 6.26
N LYS A 162 0.44 -29.53 5.91
CA LYS A 162 -0.47 -29.32 4.78
C LYS A 162 -1.31 -28.05 4.91
N GLU A 163 -1.80 -27.75 6.11
CA GLU A 163 -2.57 -26.53 6.38
C GLU A 163 -1.66 -25.31 6.45
N LEU A 164 -0.47 -25.48 7.02
CA LEU A 164 0.52 -24.40 7.11
C LEU A 164 0.95 -23.91 5.73
N TYR A 165 1.08 -24.80 4.74
CA TYR A 165 1.47 -24.48 3.37
C TYR A 165 0.29 -24.30 2.39
N ALA A 166 -0.96 -24.41 2.85
CA ALA A 166 -2.14 -24.38 1.97
C ALA A 166 -2.23 -23.10 1.11
N ASP A 167 -1.74 -21.98 1.63
CA ASP A 167 -1.77 -20.67 0.94
C ASP A 167 -0.54 -20.44 0.03
N VAL A 168 0.41 -21.37 -0.02
CA VAL A 168 1.72 -21.21 -0.68
C VAL A 168 1.89 -22.15 -1.87
N LEU A 169 1.20 -23.27 -1.86
CA LEU A 169 1.21 -24.24 -2.96
C LEU A 169 0.16 -23.85 -4.00
N PRO A 170 0.51 -23.87 -5.29
CA PRO A 170 -0.44 -23.60 -6.38
C PRO A 170 -1.54 -24.66 -6.47
#